data_46274154d13df764278a1875e0dba6fa
#
_entry.id   46274154d13df764278a1875e0dba6fa
#
_cell.length_a   1.000
_cell.length_b   1.000
_cell.length_c   1.000
_cell.angle_alpha   90.00
_cell.angle_beta   90.00
_cell.angle_gamma   90.00
#
_symmetry.space_group_name_H-M   'P 1'
#
loop_
_entity.id
_entity.type
_entity.pdbx_description
1 polymer ?
#
loop_
_entity_poly.entity_id
_entity_poly.type
_entity_poly.pdbx_seq_one_letter_code
_entity_poly.pdbx_strand_id
1 'polypeptide(L)'
;MRPTPRFQSFIRCALVSLLPLMAASFASGQTDRQGTVAQRYQQLCANCHGANLEGGQAQSLLDDIWVAGGDDESIARSIRQGFPDKGMPTWGDAIPEKEIRAMVIYIRELRAKHQRGQITFAKPADSMAVTSKLHEYRLDTWVGKLEQPYSLAFLNPERAIVTEKRGRAYLIENGKLADHPIAGIPTVDTAGQAGLFDVVPHPNYATNGWLYFIYSDLQDGTSMTKIIRGKLRNSDLVEQETIYQAQPEHYIKAGGVHFGGRIVFDGKGYMYFTIGDRGQKEHAQDLGRPTGKVHRLFDDGRLPPDNPFVNNATALKSIWSYGHRNPQGLAIDPRTGNLFDVEHGPRGGDELNFVEKGKNYGWPVISYGINYDGTTMTELTHHEGMEQPVTYWTPSLAVCGLNFYSGNLFPNWKNHLFVATLAAQELRRIEIKGNQVVTQEVLFKNLGRIRHVIGGPDGALYVLLPERIARLAPAK
;
A
#
# COMPACT_ATOMS: atom_id res chain seq x y z
N MET A 1 -72.36 -7.53 -57.36
CA MET A 1 -71.43 -6.78 -56.92
C MET A 1 -71.50 -6.69 -55.41
N ARG A 2 -70.60 -7.25 -54.71
CA ARG A 2 -70.78 -7.70 -53.34
C ARG A 2 -70.27 -6.66 -52.36
N PRO A 3 -70.86 -6.50 -51.15
CA PRO A 3 -70.55 -5.47 -50.18
C PRO A 3 -69.43 -5.90 -49.22
N THR A 4 -68.65 -4.97 -48.81
CA THR A 4 -67.61 -5.10 -47.78
C THR A 4 -68.20 -5.09 -46.35
N PRO A 5 -67.70 -5.89 -45.43
CA PRO A 5 -68.17 -5.83 -44.05
C PRO A 5 -67.37 -4.80 -43.21
N ARG A 6 -68.13 -4.05 -42.43
CA ARG A 6 -67.65 -3.13 -41.40
C ARG A 6 -67.07 -3.94 -40.23
N PHE A 7 -65.83 -3.61 -39.82
CA PHE A 7 -65.26 -4.03 -38.55
C PHE A 7 -65.53 -2.94 -37.50
N GLN A 8 -66.23 -3.35 -36.46
CA GLN A 8 -66.44 -2.54 -35.23
C GLN A 8 -65.18 -2.62 -34.38
N SER A 9 -64.63 -1.43 -34.00
CA SER A 9 -63.52 -1.28 -33.05
C SER A 9 -64.07 -1.42 -31.64
N PHE A 10 -63.66 -2.45 -30.92
CA PHE A 10 -63.79 -2.55 -29.47
C PHE A 10 -62.58 -1.87 -28.83
N ILE A 11 -62.82 -0.73 -28.20
CA ILE A 11 -61.88 -0.07 -27.30
C ILE A 11 -61.86 -0.87 -25.99
N ARG A 12 -60.76 -1.62 -25.76
CA ARG A 12 -60.44 -2.17 -24.43
C ARG A 12 -59.58 -1.16 -23.70
N CYS A 13 -60.14 -0.51 -22.68
CA CYS A 13 -59.41 0.18 -21.64
C CYS A 13 -58.49 -0.80 -20.93
N ALA A 14 -57.20 -0.73 -21.16
CA ALA A 14 -56.20 -1.35 -20.31
C ALA A 14 -55.90 -0.43 -19.14
N LEU A 15 -56.33 -0.80 -17.96
CA LEU A 15 -55.86 -0.23 -16.72
C LEU A 15 -54.34 -0.56 -16.59
N VAL A 16 -53.51 0.46 -16.78
CA VAL A 16 -52.09 0.39 -16.43
C VAL A 16 -52.02 0.62 -14.92
N SER A 17 -51.89 -0.44 -14.16
CA SER A 17 -51.52 -0.37 -12.76
C SER A 17 -50.07 0.11 -12.66
N LEU A 18 -49.87 1.38 -12.26
CA LEU A 18 -48.61 1.92 -11.82
C LEU A 18 -48.21 1.21 -10.52
N LEU A 19 -47.36 0.21 -10.62
CA LEU A 19 -46.54 -0.22 -9.48
C LEU A 19 -45.47 0.87 -9.24
N PRO A 20 -45.33 1.38 -8.01
CA PRO A 20 -44.19 2.21 -7.70
C PRO A 20 -42.93 1.34 -7.79
N LEU A 21 -42.04 1.68 -8.71
CA LEU A 21 -40.64 1.25 -8.65
C LEU A 21 -40.11 1.75 -7.30
N MET A 22 -40.09 0.87 -6.30
CA MET A 22 -39.21 1.07 -5.16
C MET A 22 -37.79 1.04 -5.73
N ALA A 23 -37.20 2.23 -5.88
CA ALA A 23 -35.79 2.38 -5.99
C ALA A 23 -35.19 1.77 -4.72
N ALA A 24 -34.77 0.51 -4.82
CA ALA A 24 -33.88 -0.07 -3.84
C ALA A 24 -32.61 0.79 -3.90
N SER A 25 -32.55 1.78 -3.02
CA SER A 25 -31.30 2.40 -2.64
C SER A 25 -30.39 1.25 -2.21
N PHE A 26 -29.48 0.86 -3.09
CA PHE A 26 -28.26 0.19 -2.66
C PHE A 26 -27.52 1.20 -1.77
N ALA A 27 -28.01 1.35 -0.52
CA ALA A 27 -27.13 1.74 0.55
C ALA A 27 -26.01 0.71 0.48
N SER A 28 -24.87 1.12 -0.07
CA SER A 28 -23.60 0.41 0.09
C SER A 28 -23.47 0.23 1.60
N GLY A 29 -23.80 -0.97 2.07
CA GLY A 29 -23.56 -1.38 3.43
C GLY A 29 -22.06 -1.23 3.65
N GLN A 30 -21.64 -0.10 4.21
CA GLN A 30 -20.53 -0.07 5.12
C GLN A 30 -21.01 -0.95 6.27
N THR A 31 -20.86 -2.27 6.07
CA THR A 31 -20.91 -3.23 7.17
C THR A 31 -19.95 -2.68 8.20
N ASP A 32 -20.48 -2.43 9.38
CA ASP A 32 -19.74 -1.93 10.52
C ASP A 32 -18.51 -2.80 10.74
N ARG A 33 -17.36 -2.34 10.20
CA ARG A 33 -16.08 -3.04 10.24
C ARG A 33 -15.51 -3.14 11.65
N GLN A 34 -16.24 -2.63 12.63
CA GLN A 34 -15.91 -2.65 14.06
C GLN A 34 -16.73 -3.67 14.87
N GLY A 35 -17.72 -4.35 14.22
CA GLY A 35 -18.80 -5.10 14.85
C GLY A 35 -18.47 -5.86 16.13
N THR A 36 -17.64 -6.90 16.05
CA THR A 36 -17.44 -7.79 17.21
C THR A 36 -16.50 -7.23 18.27
N VAL A 37 -15.34 -6.69 17.93
CA VAL A 37 -14.38 -6.17 18.89
C VAL A 37 -14.88 -4.90 19.59
N ALA A 38 -15.56 -4.00 18.86
CA ALA A 38 -16.14 -2.81 19.44
C ALA A 38 -17.25 -3.15 20.44
N GLN A 39 -18.13 -4.10 20.10
CA GLN A 39 -19.17 -4.58 21.00
C GLN A 39 -18.57 -5.22 22.26
N ARG A 40 -17.52 -6.01 22.10
CA ARG A 40 -16.83 -6.64 23.24
C ARG A 40 -16.19 -5.59 24.15
N TYR A 41 -15.56 -4.56 23.58
CA TYR A 41 -15.02 -3.44 24.35
C TYR A 41 -16.11 -2.73 25.14
N GLN A 42 -17.24 -2.40 24.51
CA GLN A 42 -18.37 -1.74 25.16
C GLN A 42 -18.93 -2.57 26.32
N GLN A 43 -18.99 -3.88 26.18
CA GLN A 43 -19.52 -4.79 27.20
C GLN A 43 -18.58 -4.98 28.40
N LEU A 44 -17.27 -5.08 28.18
CA LEU A 44 -16.31 -5.54 29.18
C LEU A 44 -15.40 -4.43 29.71
N CYS A 45 -15.11 -3.41 28.92
CA CYS A 45 -14.06 -2.43 29.22
C CYS A 45 -14.60 -1.00 29.42
N ALA A 46 -15.62 -0.63 28.64
CA ALA A 46 -16.09 0.75 28.57
C ALA A 46 -16.64 1.30 29.89
N ASN A 47 -17.20 0.42 30.74
CA ASN A 47 -17.75 0.83 32.03
C ASN A 47 -16.68 1.43 32.97
N CYS A 48 -15.43 0.97 32.85
CA CYS A 48 -14.31 1.48 33.63
C CYS A 48 -13.45 2.48 32.86
N HIS A 49 -13.14 2.17 31.59
CA HIS A 49 -12.21 2.95 30.78
C HIS A 49 -12.86 4.00 29.87
N GLY A 50 -14.20 4.15 29.92
CA GLY A 50 -14.95 5.05 29.04
C GLY A 50 -15.22 4.45 27.67
N ALA A 51 -16.32 4.89 27.03
CA ALA A 51 -16.74 4.39 25.71
C ALA A 51 -15.75 4.70 24.59
N ASN A 52 -14.99 5.79 24.73
CA ASN A 52 -13.95 6.24 23.80
C ASN A 52 -12.57 6.32 24.46
N LEU A 53 -12.29 5.51 25.47
CA LEU A 53 -11.03 5.44 26.20
C LEU A 53 -10.76 6.61 27.16
N GLU A 54 -11.73 7.51 27.37
CA GLU A 54 -11.59 8.73 28.18
C GLU A 54 -11.34 8.50 29.67
N GLY A 55 -11.50 7.26 30.12
CA GLY A 55 -11.42 6.91 31.54
C GLY A 55 -12.78 7.02 32.24
N GLY A 56 -12.76 6.87 33.57
CA GLY A 56 -13.95 6.92 34.40
C GLY A 56 -13.62 6.32 35.78
N GLN A 57 -14.07 5.11 36.03
CA GLN A 57 -13.65 4.37 37.24
C GLN A 57 -12.18 3.95 37.22
N ALA A 58 -11.64 3.74 36.00
CA ALA A 58 -10.24 3.46 35.76
C ALA A 58 -9.55 4.63 35.03
N GLN A 59 -8.23 4.60 34.96
CA GLN A 59 -7.41 5.56 34.24
C GLN A 59 -7.81 5.63 32.76
N SER A 60 -7.69 6.82 32.17
CA SER A 60 -7.80 7.03 30.73
C SER A 60 -6.78 6.15 29.97
N LEU A 61 -7.18 5.64 28.82
CA LEU A 61 -6.29 4.96 27.89
C LEU A 61 -5.88 5.86 26.71
N LEU A 62 -6.20 7.16 26.77
CA LEU A 62 -5.88 8.14 25.72
C LEU A 62 -4.52 8.78 25.91
N ASP A 63 -4.04 8.89 27.14
CA ASP A 63 -2.72 9.41 27.46
C ASP A 63 -1.61 8.37 27.26
N ASP A 64 -0.35 8.78 27.43
CA ASP A 64 0.81 7.87 27.33
C ASP A 64 1.27 7.31 28.69
N ILE A 65 0.39 7.37 29.71
CA ILE A 65 0.67 6.86 31.06
C ILE A 65 0.18 5.41 31.15
N TRP A 66 1.10 4.47 31.20
CA TRP A 66 0.82 3.04 31.24
C TRP A 66 1.36 2.39 32.52
N VAL A 67 0.55 1.57 33.15
CA VAL A 67 0.94 0.88 34.40
C VAL A 67 2.03 -0.17 34.15
N ALA A 68 1.98 -0.87 33.02
CA ALA A 68 2.87 -2.01 32.74
C ALA A 68 3.47 -1.96 31.32
N GLY A 69 3.56 -0.77 30.74
CA GLY A 69 4.06 -0.57 29.38
C GLY A 69 2.94 -0.34 28.37
N GLY A 70 3.25 0.48 27.37
CA GLY A 70 2.31 0.92 26.33
C GLY A 70 2.54 0.31 24.95
N ASP A 71 3.40 -0.68 24.80
CA ASP A 71 3.53 -1.50 23.61
C ASP A 71 2.39 -2.53 23.50
N ASP A 72 2.19 -3.13 22.33
CA ASP A 72 1.07 -4.01 22.06
C ASP A 72 1.08 -5.25 22.96
N GLU A 73 2.25 -5.83 23.20
CA GLU A 73 2.39 -7.00 24.06
C GLU A 73 2.11 -6.67 25.53
N SER A 74 2.57 -5.51 25.99
CA SER A 74 2.32 -5.04 27.36
C SER A 74 0.83 -4.74 27.60
N ILE A 75 0.14 -4.18 26.61
CA ILE A 75 -1.31 -3.96 26.67
C ILE A 75 -2.05 -5.31 26.65
N ALA A 76 -1.67 -6.25 25.78
CA ALA A 76 -2.25 -7.58 25.74
C ALA A 76 -2.06 -8.32 27.06
N ARG A 77 -0.86 -8.26 27.62
CA ARG A 77 -0.55 -8.84 28.94
C ARG A 77 -1.39 -8.20 30.06
N SER A 78 -1.56 -6.87 30.02
CA SER A 78 -2.38 -6.14 30.99
C SER A 78 -3.85 -6.55 30.91
N ILE A 79 -4.39 -6.79 29.72
CA ILE A 79 -5.74 -7.32 29.55
C ILE A 79 -5.80 -8.77 30.09
N ARG A 80 -4.86 -9.61 29.71
CA ARG A 80 -4.84 -11.02 30.08
C ARG A 80 -4.77 -11.23 31.60
N GLN A 81 -3.83 -10.55 32.25
CA GLN A 81 -3.54 -10.73 33.66
C GLN A 81 -4.36 -9.83 34.59
N GLY A 82 -4.89 -8.72 34.07
CA GLY A 82 -5.55 -7.70 34.84
C GLY A 82 -4.61 -7.02 35.86
N PHE A 83 -5.23 -6.25 36.73
CA PHE A 83 -4.63 -5.67 37.94
C PHE A 83 -5.65 -5.78 39.07
N PRO A 84 -5.87 -7.00 39.66
CA PRO A 84 -6.92 -7.23 40.63
C PRO A 84 -6.84 -6.29 41.84
N ASP A 85 -5.61 -5.99 42.30
CA ASP A 85 -5.37 -5.04 43.41
C ASP A 85 -5.75 -3.60 43.07
N LYS A 86 -5.93 -3.27 41.77
CA LYS A 86 -6.38 -1.96 41.27
C LYS A 86 -7.79 -2.00 40.69
N GLY A 87 -8.51 -3.11 40.89
CA GLY A 87 -9.89 -3.27 40.41
C GLY A 87 -10.06 -3.71 38.95
N MET A 88 -8.98 -4.00 38.22
CA MET A 88 -9.08 -4.56 36.87
C MET A 88 -9.07 -6.09 36.94
N PRO A 89 -10.16 -6.77 36.54
CA PRO A 89 -10.21 -8.25 36.53
C PRO A 89 -9.19 -8.85 35.57
N THR A 90 -8.82 -10.13 35.84
CA THR A 90 -8.12 -10.96 34.84
C THR A 90 -9.10 -11.36 33.75
N TRP A 91 -8.74 -11.11 32.48
CA TRP A 91 -9.59 -11.44 31.35
C TRP A 91 -9.10 -12.67 30.56
N GLY A 92 -7.90 -13.19 30.86
CA GLY A 92 -7.29 -14.27 30.09
C GLY A 92 -8.10 -15.57 30.03
N ASP A 93 -8.89 -15.86 31.07
CA ASP A 93 -9.78 -17.03 31.10
C ASP A 93 -11.13 -16.77 30.41
N ALA A 94 -11.54 -15.51 30.29
CA ALA A 94 -12.84 -15.10 29.74
C ALA A 94 -12.79 -14.66 28.29
N ILE A 95 -11.63 -14.17 27.84
CA ILE A 95 -11.41 -13.63 26.49
C ILE A 95 -10.31 -14.45 25.81
N PRO A 96 -10.60 -15.14 24.69
CA PRO A 96 -9.58 -15.87 23.92
C PRO A 96 -8.43 -14.94 23.47
N GLU A 97 -7.21 -15.45 23.38
CA GLU A 97 -6.01 -14.70 23.03
C GLU A 97 -6.18 -13.88 21.72
N LYS A 98 -6.84 -14.46 20.74
CA LYS A 98 -7.19 -13.81 19.48
C LYS A 98 -8.05 -12.55 19.67
N GLU A 99 -8.99 -12.58 20.64
CA GLU A 99 -9.85 -11.42 20.92
C GLU A 99 -9.10 -10.37 21.73
N ILE A 100 -8.15 -10.77 22.60
CA ILE A 100 -7.26 -9.84 23.31
C ILE A 100 -6.44 -9.03 22.31
N ARG A 101 -5.88 -9.66 21.28
CA ARG A 101 -5.18 -8.96 20.19
C ARG A 101 -6.10 -8.02 19.43
N ALA A 102 -7.31 -8.46 19.08
CA ALA A 102 -8.28 -7.58 18.44
C ALA A 102 -8.60 -6.36 19.30
N MET A 103 -8.68 -6.55 20.64
CA MET A 103 -8.88 -5.47 21.59
C MET A 103 -7.71 -4.46 21.60
N VAL A 104 -6.47 -4.95 21.58
CA VAL A 104 -5.28 -4.08 21.48
C VAL A 104 -5.35 -3.20 20.21
N ILE A 105 -5.66 -3.80 19.07
CA ILE A 105 -5.80 -3.07 17.79
C ILE A 105 -6.92 -2.03 17.89
N TYR A 106 -8.06 -2.39 18.46
CA TYR A 106 -9.19 -1.49 18.66
C TYR A 106 -8.83 -0.29 19.56
N ILE A 107 -8.13 -0.53 20.67
CA ILE A 107 -7.62 0.53 21.56
C ILE A 107 -6.67 1.45 20.76
N ARG A 108 -5.74 0.91 19.98
CA ARG A 108 -4.85 1.69 19.12
C ARG A 108 -5.61 2.57 18.10
N GLU A 109 -6.65 2.01 17.49
CA GLU A 109 -7.47 2.76 16.53
C GLU A 109 -8.22 3.93 17.19
N LEU A 110 -8.81 3.70 18.36
CA LEU A 110 -9.50 4.76 19.11
C LEU A 110 -8.52 5.85 19.57
N ARG A 111 -7.35 5.46 20.09
CA ARG A 111 -6.28 6.42 20.44
C ARG A 111 -5.85 7.23 19.24
N ALA A 112 -5.56 6.58 18.12
CA ALA A 112 -5.16 7.26 16.89
C ALA A 112 -6.26 8.18 16.35
N LYS A 113 -7.54 7.81 16.50
CA LYS A 113 -8.67 8.66 16.16
C LYS A 113 -8.74 9.90 17.06
N HIS A 114 -8.55 9.72 18.36
CA HIS A 114 -8.53 10.80 19.34
C HIS A 114 -7.37 11.76 19.07
N GLN A 115 -6.14 11.24 18.89
CA GLN A 115 -4.97 12.05 18.57
C GLN A 115 -5.11 12.84 17.27
N ARG A 116 -5.75 12.26 16.23
CA ARG A 116 -6.06 12.98 14.98
C ARG A 116 -7.02 14.15 15.19
N GLY A 117 -7.90 14.08 16.18
CA GLY A 117 -8.81 15.18 16.54
C GLY A 117 -8.12 16.30 17.33
N GLN A 118 -7.05 15.98 18.07
CA GLN A 118 -6.35 16.94 18.95
C GLN A 118 -5.09 17.54 18.33
N ILE A 119 -4.36 16.78 17.50
CA ILE A 119 -3.14 17.27 16.85
C ILE A 119 -3.52 17.84 15.49
N THR A 120 -3.59 19.16 15.43
CA THR A 120 -3.68 19.86 14.15
C THR A 120 -2.31 19.77 13.47
N PHE A 121 -2.12 18.73 12.67
CA PHE A 121 -0.98 18.73 11.76
C PHE A 121 -1.15 19.86 10.77
N ALA A 122 -0.13 20.73 10.66
CA ALA A 122 -0.13 21.75 9.64
C ALA A 122 -0.38 21.09 8.28
N LYS A 123 -1.43 21.51 7.59
CA LYS A 123 -1.63 21.17 6.18
C LYS A 123 -0.74 22.14 5.40
N PRO A 124 0.43 21.72 4.90
CA PRO A 124 1.33 22.64 4.24
C PRO A 124 0.62 23.22 3.00
N ALA A 125 0.49 24.53 2.96
CA ALA A 125 0.17 25.26 1.74
C ALA A 125 1.44 25.42 0.90
N ASP A 126 1.30 25.65 -0.39
CA ASP A 126 2.44 25.94 -1.26
C ASP A 126 3.25 27.10 -0.70
N SER A 127 4.57 26.99 -0.72
CA SER A 127 5.55 27.94 -0.18
C SER A 127 5.54 28.13 1.35
N MET A 128 4.73 27.41 2.08
CA MET A 128 4.73 27.47 3.54
C MET A 128 5.93 26.68 4.10
N ALA A 129 6.72 27.33 4.96
CA ALA A 129 7.78 26.67 5.70
C ALA A 129 7.19 25.71 6.75
N VAL A 130 7.74 24.50 6.81
CA VAL A 130 7.39 23.46 7.78
C VAL A 130 8.65 23.04 8.51
N THR A 131 8.60 22.98 9.83
CA THR A 131 9.73 22.56 10.66
C THR A 131 9.62 21.05 10.93
N SER A 132 10.69 20.33 10.64
CA SER A 132 10.90 18.96 11.11
C SER A 132 11.98 18.94 12.21
N LYS A 133 12.23 17.74 12.79
CA LYS A 133 13.29 17.60 13.81
C LYS A 133 14.68 17.96 13.29
N LEU A 134 14.95 17.85 12.00
CA LEU A 134 16.29 17.96 11.42
C LEU A 134 16.44 19.10 10.39
N HIS A 135 15.34 19.50 9.75
CA HIS A 135 15.37 20.50 8.68
C HIS A 135 14.07 21.30 8.64
N GLU A 136 14.15 22.54 8.16
CA GLU A 136 13.01 23.28 7.65
C GLU A 136 12.87 23.02 6.14
N TYR A 137 11.65 22.80 5.70
CA TYR A 137 11.33 22.53 4.31
C TYR A 137 10.02 23.20 3.89
N ARG A 138 9.81 23.29 2.61
CA ARG A 138 8.54 23.66 1.99
C ARG A 138 8.10 22.59 0.99
N LEU A 139 6.80 22.54 0.72
CA LEU A 139 6.19 21.61 -0.19
C LEU A 139 5.45 22.38 -1.27
N ASP A 140 6.09 22.57 -2.42
CA ASP A 140 5.54 23.34 -3.52
C ASP A 140 4.91 22.42 -4.57
N THR A 141 3.82 22.84 -5.19
CA THR A 141 3.27 22.13 -6.35
C THR A 141 4.27 22.21 -7.51
N TRP A 142 4.78 21.06 -7.93
CA TRP A 142 5.67 20.97 -9.10
C TRP A 142 4.89 20.73 -10.39
N VAL A 143 3.95 19.76 -10.38
CA VAL A 143 3.06 19.45 -11.50
C VAL A 143 1.66 19.17 -10.93
N GLY A 144 0.65 19.83 -11.48
CA GLY A 144 -0.77 19.62 -11.15
C GLY A 144 -1.56 18.97 -12.27
N LYS A 145 -2.88 18.90 -12.10
CA LYS A 145 -3.84 18.36 -13.07
C LYS A 145 -3.62 16.88 -13.41
N LEU A 146 -3.21 16.10 -12.42
CA LEU A 146 -3.03 14.65 -12.52
C LEU A 146 -4.26 13.93 -11.95
N GLU A 147 -4.47 12.69 -12.40
CA GLU A 147 -5.53 11.83 -11.91
C GLU A 147 -4.93 10.55 -11.28
N GLN A 148 -4.83 10.52 -9.96
CA GLN A 148 -4.27 9.39 -9.20
C GLN A 148 -2.88 8.97 -9.71
N PRO A 149 -1.88 9.88 -9.72
CA PRO A 149 -0.53 9.53 -10.13
C PRO A 149 0.01 8.38 -9.26
N TYR A 150 0.63 7.39 -9.92
CA TYR A 150 1.08 6.17 -9.23
C TYR A 150 2.59 6.12 -9.05
N SER A 151 3.34 6.48 -10.09
CA SER A 151 4.79 6.52 -10.07
C SER A 151 5.33 7.73 -10.84
N LEU A 152 6.56 8.13 -10.50
CA LEU A 152 7.32 9.18 -11.16
C LEU A 152 8.74 8.66 -11.43
N ALA A 153 9.23 8.83 -12.63
CA ALA A 153 10.59 8.46 -13.01
C ALA A 153 11.29 9.61 -13.71
N PHE A 154 12.43 10.05 -13.20
CA PHE A 154 13.27 11.02 -13.87
C PHE A 154 14.13 10.33 -14.95
N LEU A 155 14.11 10.85 -16.16
CA LEU A 155 14.93 10.40 -17.27
C LEU A 155 16.26 11.17 -17.33
N ASN A 156 16.19 12.42 -16.96
CA ASN A 156 17.29 13.36 -16.75
C ASN A 156 16.76 14.54 -15.91
N PRO A 157 17.59 15.57 -15.59
CA PRO A 157 17.13 16.71 -14.76
C PRO A 157 15.91 17.47 -15.32
N GLU A 158 15.71 17.46 -16.63
CA GLU A 158 14.68 18.26 -17.30
C GLU A 158 13.44 17.43 -17.68
N ARG A 159 13.57 16.08 -17.74
CA ARG A 159 12.53 15.18 -18.23
C ARG A 159 12.19 14.10 -17.25
N ALA A 160 10.89 13.88 -17.04
CA ALA A 160 10.36 12.79 -16.24
C ALA A 160 9.13 12.16 -16.88
N ILE A 161 8.76 10.99 -16.42
CA ILE A 161 7.49 10.30 -16.75
C ILE A 161 6.70 10.13 -15.46
N VAL A 162 5.41 10.44 -15.52
CA VAL A 162 4.44 10.09 -14.48
C VAL A 162 3.44 9.07 -15.01
N THR A 163 3.16 8.03 -14.25
CA THR A 163 2.06 7.10 -14.53
C THR A 163 0.83 7.48 -13.73
N GLU A 164 -0.34 7.31 -14.32
CA GLU A 164 -1.64 7.38 -13.65
C GLU A 164 -2.26 5.99 -13.56
N LYS A 165 -2.87 5.69 -12.43
CA LYS A 165 -3.45 4.36 -12.15
C LYS A 165 -4.37 3.86 -13.28
N ARG A 166 -5.09 4.77 -13.95
CA ARG A 166 -6.03 4.43 -15.02
C ARG A 166 -5.40 4.04 -16.36
N GLY A 167 -4.08 3.82 -16.41
CA GLY A 167 -3.40 3.30 -17.61
C GLY A 167 -2.85 4.39 -18.52
N ARG A 168 -2.74 5.63 -18.05
CA ARG A 168 -2.08 6.71 -18.79
C ARG A 168 -0.68 6.96 -18.22
N ALA A 169 0.22 7.37 -19.07
CA ALA A 169 1.52 7.91 -18.68
C ALA A 169 1.77 9.21 -19.43
N TYR A 170 2.41 10.17 -18.78
CA TYR A 170 2.69 11.47 -19.38
C TYR A 170 4.15 11.83 -19.23
N LEU A 171 4.67 12.53 -20.24
CA LEU A 171 5.94 13.24 -20.13
C LEU A 171 5.76 14.52 -19.29
N ILE A 172 6.79 14.82 -18.52
CA ILE A 172 6.98 16.09 -17.84
C ILE A 172 8.28 16.66 -18.37
N GLU A 173 8.24 17.85 -18.94
CA GLU A 173 9.41 18.54 -19.49
C GLU A 173 9.56 19.90 -18.81
N ASN A 174 10.70 20.14 -18.14
CA ASN A 174 10.96 21.37 -17.37
C ASN A 174 9.81 21.71 -16.39
N GLY A 175 9.26 20.69 -15.72
CA GLY A 175 8.16 20.85 -14.76
C GLY A 175 6.78 21.08 -15.39
N LYS A 176 6.64 20.93 -16.71
CA LYS A 176 5.36 21.06 -17.42
C LYS A 176 4.87 19.69 -17.87
N LEU A 177 3.63 19.36 -17.51
CA LEU A 177 2.96 18.16 -17.98
C LEU A 177 2.64 18.28 -19.48
N ALA A 178 2.92 17.24 -20.25
CA ALA A 178 2.53 17.17 -21.66
C ALA A 178 0.99 17.15 -21.80
N ASP A 179 0.48 17.78 -22.88
CA ASP A 179 -0.97 17.87 -23.14
C ASP A 179 -1.60 16.51 -23.49
N HIS A 180 -0.79 15.57 -23.99
CA HIS A 180 -1.24 14.24 -24.42
C HIS A 180 -0.44 13.15 -23.70
N PRO A 181 -1.09 12.01 -23.38
CA PRO A 181 -0.39 10.87 -22.81
C PRO A 181 0.59 10.25 -23.81
N ILE A 182 1.57 9.54 -23.31
CA ILE A 182 2.48 8.71 -24.09
C ILE A 182 1.66 7.65 -24.81
N ALA A 183 1.78 7.58 -26.14
CA ALA A 183 1.15 6.55 -26.94
C ALA A 183 1.88 5.21 -26.80
N GLY A 184 1.18 4.10 -27.10
CA GLY A 184 1.76 2.76 -27.03
C GLY A 184 1.81 2.16 -25.62
N ILE A 185 1.35 2.84 -24.57
CA ILE A 185 1.14 2.23 -23.27
C ILE A 185 0.09 1.11 -23.40
N PRO A 186 0.36 -0.11 -22.89
CA PRO A 186 -0.61 -1.20 -22.98
C PRO A 186 -1.94 -0.89 -22.31
N THR A 187 -3.03 -1.46 -22.85
CA THR A 187 -4.31 -1.45 -22.14
C THR A 187 -4.21 -2.26 -20.85
N VAL A 188 -4.68 -1.67 -19.76
CA VAL A 188 -4.58 -2.27 -18.43
C VAL A 188 -5.97 -2.54 -17.82
N ASP A 189 -6.06 -3.54 -16.95
CA ASP A 189 -7.21 -3.65 -16.04
C ASP A 189 -7.22 -2.43 -15.10
N THR A 190 -8.36 -1.76 -14.96
CA THR A 190 -8.50 -0.58 -14.10
C THR A 190 -9.49 -0.78 -12.96
N ALA A 191 -10.09 -1.98 -12.87
CA ALA A 191 -11.09 -2.28 -11.86
C ALA A 191 -10.45 -2.50 -10.46
N GLY A 192 -11.12 -2.07 -9.41
CA GLY A 192 -10.64 -2.21 -8.04
C GLY A 192 -9.28 -1.53 -7.80
N GLN A 193 -8.28 -2.30 -7.37
CA GLN A 193 -6.91 -1.81 -7.16
C GLN A 193 -6.01 -1.98 -8.40
N ALA A 194 -6.51 -2.58 -9.48
CA ALA A 194 -5.78 -2.76 -10.74
C ALA A 194 -5.40 -1.43 -11.40
N GLY A 195 -4.42 -1.44 -12.30
CA GLY A 195 -3.99 -0.24 -13.03
C GLY A 195 -2.63 -0.35 -13.67
N LEU A 196 -2.14 0.80 -14.15
CA LEU A 196 -0.74 1.03 -14.47
C LEU A 196 -0.04 1.47 -13.18
N PHE A 197 1.00 0.75 -12.80
CA PHE A 197 1.65 0.94 -11.52
C PHE A 197 2.96 1.72 -11.67
N ASP A 198 4.06 1.03 -11.77
CA ASP A 198 5.37 1.65 -11.74
C ASP A 198 5.94 1.90 -13.14
N VAL A 199 6.77 2.93 -13.25
CA VAL A 199 7.67 3.15 -14.38
C VAL A 199 9.06 3.41 -13.84
N VAL A 200 10.04 2.64 -14.35
CA VAL A 200 11.43 2.72 -13.87
C VAL A 200 12.37 2.75 -15.08
N PRO A 201 13.27 3.74 -15.21
CA PRO A 201 14.32 3.71 -16.21
C PRO A 201 15.36 2.64 -15.85
N HIS A 202 15.89 1.98 -16.84
CA HIS A 202 17.06 1.11 -16.67
C HIS A 202 18.23 1.90 -16.04
N PRO A 203 19.07 1.32 -15.17
CA PRO A 203 20.23 2.03 -14.59
C PRO A 203 21.13 2.70 -15.64
N ASN A 204 21.24 2.13 -16.82
CA ASN A 204 21.98 2.69 -17.96
C ASN A 204 21.06 3.34 -19.01
N TYR A 205 19.94 3.94 -18.58
CA TYR A 205 18.95 4.53 -19.47
C TYR A 205 19.54 5.53 -20.48
N ALA A 206 20.49 6.35 -20.03
CA ALA A 206 21.16 7.33 -20.90
C ALA A 206 21.83 6.72 -22.14
N THR A 207 22.21 5.43 -22.11
CA THR A 207 22.87 4.74 -23.22
C THR A 207 21.97 3.77 -23.95
N ASN A 208 21.04 3.09 -23.25
CA ASN A 208 20.21 2.05 -23.83
C ASN A 208 18.73 2.44 -24.07
N GLY A 209 18.26 3.49 -23.40
CA GLY A 209 16.92 4.03 -23.57
C GLY A 209 15.78 3.17 -23.03
N TRP A 210 16.06 2.09 -22.28
CA TRP A 210 15.02 1.19 -21.76
C TRP A 210 14.26 1.78 -20.59
N LEU A 211 12.93 1.70 -20.68
CA LEU A 211 11.95 2.02 -19.63
C LEU A 211 11.13 0.77 -19.32
N TYR A 212 10.95 0.48 -18.06
CA TYR A 212 10.16 -0.65 -17.60
C TYR A 212 8.84 -0.17 -17.04
N PHE A 213 7.76 -0.86 -17.41
CA PHE A 213 6.41 -0.60 -16.92
C PHE A 213 5.85 -1.88 -16.32
N ILE A 214 5.33 -1.77 -15.09
CA ILE A 214 4.61 -2.85 -14.43
C ILE A 214 3.14 -2.46 -14.29
N TYR A 215 2.26 -3.36 -14.65
CA TYR A 215 0.82 -3.10 -14.74
C TYR A 215 -0.01 -4.38 -14.58
N SER A 216 -1.33 -4.20 -14.43
CA SER A 216 -2.29 -5.30 -14.45
C SER A 216 -2.72 -5.60 -15.89
N ASP A 217 -2.16 -6.66 -16.45
CA ASP A 217 -2.49 -7.19 -17.78
C ASP A 217 -3.89 -7.82 -17.74
N LEU A 218 -4.74 -7.45 -18.69
CA LEU A 218 -6.13 -7.93 -18.80
C LEU A 218 -6.25 -8.93 -19.94
N GLN A 219 -6.69 -10.14 -19.64
CA GLN A 219 -6.94 -11.20 -20.62
C GLN A 219 -8.26 -11.91 -20.30
N ASP A 220 -9.22 -11.90 -21.22
CA ASP A 220 -10.48 -12.66 -21.16
C ASP A 220 -11.22 -12.56 -19.79
N GLY A 221 -11.29 -11.33 -19.23
CA GLY A 221 -11.94 -11.09 -17.94
C GLY A 221 -11.13 -11.53 -16.72
N THR A 222 -9.89 -11.93 -16.92
CA THR A 222 -8.90 -12.21 -15.86
C THR A 222 -7.75 -11.22 -15.92
N SER A 223 -7.03 -11.00 -14.81
CA SER A 223 -5.87 -10.11 -14.82
C SER A 223 -4.75 -10.61 -13.91
N MET A 224 -3.51 -10.26 -14.31
CA MET A 224 -2.30 -10.56 -13.55
C MET A 224 -1.25 -9.46 -13.77
N THR A 225 -0.32 -9.33 -12.86
CA THR A 225 0.81 -8.41 -12.98
C THR A 225 1.74 -8.85 -14.12
N LYS A 226 2.06 -7.89 -15.00
CA LYS A 226 2.96 -8.06 -16.14
C LYS A 226 3.96 -6.93 -16.18
N ILE A 227 5.15 -7.21 -16.71
CA ILE A 227 6.21 -6.21 -16.94
C ILE A 227 6.59 -6.23 -18.41
N ILE A 228 6.62 -5.06 -18.98
CA ILE A 228 7.25 -4.81 -20.28
C ILE A 228 8.40 -3.82 -20.12
N ARG A 229 9.32 -3.81 -21.08
CA ARG A 229 10.20 -2.67 -21.34
C ARG A 229 9.98 -2.13 -22.74
N GLY A 230 10.27 -0.87 -22.94
CA GLY A 230 10.19 -0.21 -24.23
C GLY A 230 11.09 1.02 -24.26
N LYS A 231 11.22 1.63 -25.42
CA LYS A 231 11.97 2.87 -25.60
C LYS A 231 11.03 4.02 -25.93
N LEU A 232 11.36 5.20 -25.43
CA LEU A 232 10.60 6.40 -25.76
C LEU A 232 11.20 7.06 -27.00
N ARG A 233 10.38 7.18 -28.06
CA ARG A 233 10.69 7.97 -29.24
C ARG A 233 9.64 9.07 -29.39
N ASN A 234 10.07 10.32 -29.24
CA ASN A 234 9.17 11.45 -29.07
C ASN A 234 8.22 11.22 -27.87
N SER A 235 6.93 11.03 -28.12
CA SER A 235 5.90 10.71 -27.10
C SER A 235 5.32 9.31 -27.29
N ASP A 236 6.02 8.41 -27.97
CA ASP A 236 5.56 7.04 -28.24
C ASP A 236 6.46 6.02 -27.56
N LEU A 237 5.85 5.05 -26.87
CA LEU A 237 6.55 3.88 -26.33
C LEU A 237 6.65 2.83 -27.44
N VAL A 238 7.86 2.63 -27.95
CA VAL A 238 8.19 1.72 -29.06
C VAL A 238 9.16 0.62 -28.63
N GLU A 239 9.45 -0.33 -29.52
CA GLU A 239 10.39 -1.44 -29.29
C GLU A 239 10.04 -2.21 -27.99
N GLN A 240 8.75 -2.51 -27.81
CA GLN A 240 8.27 -3.14 -26.58
C GLN A 240 8.63 -4.62 -26.51
N GLU A 241 9.13 -5.04 -25.35
CA GLU A 241 9.47 -6.43 -25.04
C GLU A 241 8.82 -6.84 -23.72
N THR A 242 8.28 -8.07 -23.66
CA THR A 242 7.77 -8.63 -22.40
C THR A 242 8.93 -9.14 -21.57
N ILE A 243 9.07 -8.63 -20.35
CA ILE A 243 10.09 -9.02 -19.38
C ILE A 243 9.58 -10.06 -18.39
N TYR A 244 8.31 -9.89 -17.96
CA TYR A 244 7.65 -10.85 -17.10
C TYR A 244 6.17 -10.95 -17.46
N GLN A 245 5.70 -12.17 -17.56
CA GLN A 245 4.29 -12.52 -17.67
C GLN A 245 4.06 -13.85 -16.99
N ALA A 246 3.06 -13.92 -16.12
CA ALA A 246 2.65 -15.17 -15.49
C ALA A 246 2.04 -16.12 -16.54
N GLN A 247 2.09 -17.43 -16.28
CA GLN A 247 1.38 -18.42 -17.11
C GLN A 247 -0.13 -18.20 -17.03
N PRO A 248 -0.90 -18.54 -18.07
CA PRO A 248 -2.35 -18.30 -18.13
C PRO A 248 -3.13 -18.86 -16.93
N GLU A 249 -2.74 -20.02 -16.39
CA GLU A 249 -3.37 -20.66 -15.24
C GLU A 249 -3.23 -19.88 -13.93
N HIS A 250 -2.38 -18.86 -13.90
CA HIS A 250 -2.17 -17.97 -12.75
C HIS A 250 -3.02 -16.69 -12.83
N TYR A 251 -3.63 -16.41 -13.98
CA TYR A 251 -4.50 -15.25 -14.11
C TYR A 251 -5.76 -15.45 -13.24
N ILE A 252 -6.16 -14.40 -12.56
CA ILE A 252 -7.27 -14.39 -11.60
C ILE A 252 -8.34 -13.43 -12.13
N LYS A 253 -9.59 -13.58 -11.72
CA LYS A 253 -10.69 -12.68 -12.10
C LYS A 253 -10.22 -11.21 -12.04
N ALA A 254 -10.51 -10.48 -13.11
CA ALA A 254 -10.11 -9.07 -13.26
C ALA A 254 -10.61 -8.19 -12.12
N GLY A 255 -9.90 -7.13 -11.85
CA GLY A 255 -10.12 -6.26 -10.69
C GLY A 255 -9.57 -6.87 -9.39
N GLY A 256 -10.26 -6.60 -8.29
CA GLY A 256 -9.84 -7.08 -6.97
C GLY A 256 -8.77 -6.22 -6.31
N VAL A 257 -7.92 -6.86 -5.50
CA VAL A 257 -7.01 -6.20 -4.57
C VAL A 257 -5.59 -6.75 -4.67
N HIS A 258 -4.64 -6.10 -3.99
CA HIS A 258 -3.29 -6.59 -3.67
C HIS A 258 -2.46 -6.97 -4.92
N PHE A 259 -2.15 -5.99 -5.75
CA PHE A 259 -1.35 -6.21 -6.96
C PHE A 259 0.17 -6.10 -6.72
N GLY A 260 0.62 -5.52 -5.59
CA GLY A 260 2.01 -5.13 -5.43
C GLY A 260 2.38 -4.00 -6.40
N GLY A 261 3.23 -4.30 -7.37
CA GLY A 261 3.45 -3.43 -8.53
C GLY A 261 4.60 -2.43 -8.37
N ARG A 262 5.74 -2.85 -7.78
CA ARG A 262 6.99 -2.06 -7.71
C ARG A 262 8.12 -2.77 -8.40
N ILE A 263 9.04 -1.98 -8.98
CA ILE A 263 10.28 -2.44 -9.60
C ILE A 263 11.46 -1.67 -9.00
N VAL A 264 12.55 -2.38 -8.69
CA VAL A 264 13.85 -1.76 -8.41
C VAL A 264 14.97 -2.54 -9.07
N PHE A 265 16.05 -1.84 -9.45
CA PHE A 265 17.28 -2.42 -9.97
C PHE A 265 18.39 -2.31 -8.93
N ASP A 266 19.22 -3.34 -8.79
CA ASP A 266 20.36 -3.33 -7.86
C ASP A 266 21.64 -2.72 -8.46
N GLY A 267 21.61 -2.30 -9.71
CA GLY A 267 22.76 -1.79 -10.44
C GLY A 267 23.80 -2.87 -10.82
N LYS A 268 23.54 -4.14 -10.53
CA LYS A 268 24.39 -5.29 -10.86
C LYS A 268 23.78 -6.18 -11.94
N GLY A 269 22.70 -5.71 -12.60
CA GLY A 269 22.02 -6.41 -13.68
C GLY A 269 20.78 -7.19 -13.22
N TYR A 270 20.39 -7.08 -11.95
CA TYR A 270 19.17 -7.70 -11.44
C TYR A 270 18.05 -6.69 -11.24
N MET A 271 16.86 -7.13 -11.58
CA MET A 271 15.59 -6.45 -11.35
C MET A 271 14.79 -7.23 -10.29
N TYR A 272 14.34 -6.54 -9.27
CA TYR A 272 13.37 -7.05 -8.28
C TYR A 272 12.02 -6.41 -8.50
N PHE A 273 10.94 -7.19 -8.34
CA PHE A 273 9.58 -6.67 -8.46
C PHE A 273 8.62 -7.42 -7.54
N THR A 274 7.48 -6.79 -7.26
CA THR A 274 6.52 -7.29 -6.29
C THR A 274 5.19 -7.66 -6.95
N ILE A 275 4.62 -8.79 -6.50
CA ILE A 275 3.23 -9.19 -6.78
C ILE A 275 2.56 -9.52 -5.45
N GLY A 276 1.45 -8.86 -5.13
CA GLY A 276 0.65 -9.15 -3.93
C GLY A 276 -0.15 -10.45 -4.06
N ASP A 277 -0.79 -10.87 -2.97
CA ASP A 277 -1.53 -12.13 -2.90
C ASP A 277 -2.83 -12.16 -3.74
N ARG A 278 -3.24 -11.01 -4.30
CA ARG A 278 -4.44 -10.84 -5.13
C ARG A 278 -5.73 -11.24 -4.41
N GLY A 279 -5.74 -11.17 -3.05
CA GLY A 279 -6.83 -11.60 -2.21
C GLY A 279 -6.92 -13.13 -2.02
N GLN A 280 -5.96 -13.86 -2.54
CA GLN A 280 -5.81 -15.31 -2.39
C GLN A 280 -4.68 -15.58 -1.39
N LYS A 281 -4.96 -15.34 -0.10
CA LYS A 281 -3.94 -15.28 0.95
C LYS A 281 -3.08 -16.55 1.04
N GLU A 282 -3.64 -17.72 0.74
CA GLU A 282 -2.93 -19.00 0.77
C GLU A 282 -1.84 -19.09 -0.31
N HIS A 283 -2.01 -18.37 -1.43
CA HIS A 283 -1.02 -18.32 -2.50
C HIS A 283 0.32 -17.73 -2.02
N ALA A 284 0.32 -16.91 -0.96
CA ALA A 284 1.56 -16.33 -0.45
C ALA A 284 2.56 -17.39 0.04
N GLN A 285 2.05 -18.52 0.55
CA GLN A 285 2.88 -19.66 1.00
C GLN A 285 3.15 -20.69 -0.11
N ASP A 286 2.39 -20.68 -1.21
CA ASP A 286 2.57 -21.61 -2.32
C ASP A 286 3.67 -21.13 -3.28
N LEU A 287 4.80 -21.82 -3.33
CA LEU A 287 5.92 -21.51 -4.23
C LEU A 287 5.60 -21.77 -5.71
N GLY A 288 4.55 -22.53 -6.03
CA GLY A 288 4.03 -22.73 -7.38
C GLY A 288 3.21 -21.54 -7.92
N ARG A 289 2.94 -20.53 -7.08
CA ARG A 289 2.14 -19.35 -7.45
C ARG A 289 2.99 -18.09 -7.45
N PRO A 290 2.74 -17.15 -8.41
CA PRO A 290 3.51 -15.91 -8.49
C PRO A 290 3.06 -14.84 -7.49
N THR A 291 1.90 -15.03 -6.85
CA THR A 291 1.26 -14.06 -5.98
C THR A 291 1.76 -14.14 -4.54
N GLY A 292 1.84 -12.98 -3.85
CA GLY A 292 2.39 -12.88 -2.50
C GLY A 292 3.91 -13.06 -2.46
N LYS A 293 4.63 -12.47 -3.43
CA LYS A 293 6.08 -12.69 -3.64
C LYS A 293 6.82 -11.41 -3.97
N VAL A 294 8.10 -11.39 -3.62
CA VAL A 294 9.12 -10.61 -4.33
C VAL A 294 9.81 -11.54 -5.32
N HIS A 295 9.96 -11.10 -6.55
CA HIS A 295 10.62 -11.82 -7.63
C HIS A 295 11.95 -11.19 -7.99
N ARG A 296 12.89 -11.97 -8.56
CA ARG A 296 14.13 -11.47 -9.13
C ARG A 296 14.38 -12.07 -10.52
N LEU A 297 14.70 -11.21 -11.49
CA LEU A 297 15.11 -11.56 -12.84
C LEU A 297 16.37 -10.77 -13.21
N PHE A 298 17.03 -11.16 -14.30
CA PHE A 298 17.89 -10.23 -15.00
C PHE A 298 17.06 -9.10 -15.65
N ASP A 299 17.69 -8.00 -15.98
CA ASP A 299 17.08 -6.85 -16.63
C ASP A 299 16.43 -7.16 -18.00
N ASP A 300 16.85 -8.25 -18.65
CA ASP A 300 16.29 -8.76 -19.90
C ASP A 300 15.23 -9.85 -19.73
N GLY A 301 14.81 -10.14 -18.48
CA GLY A 301 13.79 -11.14 -18.16
C GLY A 301 14.31 -12.57 -17.99
N ARG A 302 15.59 -12.85 -18.24
CA ARG A 302 16.16 -14.16 -17.99
C ARG A 302 16.19 -14.51 -16.50
N LEU A 303 16.12 -15.80 -16.20
CA LEU A 303 16.15 -16.31 -14.82
C LEU A 303 17.60 -16.37 -14.30
N PRO A 304 17.91 -15.72 -13.16
CA PRO A 304 19.20 -15.86 -12.52
C PRO A 304 19.42 -17.29 -12.01
N PRO A 305 20.58 -17.90 -12.30
CA PRO A 305 20.86 -19.30 -11.91
C PRO A 305 21.04 -19.48 -10.39
N ASP A 306 21.24 -18.39 -9.67
CA ASP A 306 21.42 -18.37 -8.23
C ASP A 306 20.17 -17.95 -7.46
N ASN A 307 18.99 -17.88 -8.07
CA ASN A 307 17.71 -17.68 -7.35
C ASN A 307 17.47 -18.83 -6.36
N PRO A 308 16.80 -18.55 -5.21
CA PRO A 308 16.75 -19.52 -4.10
C PRO A 308 16.06 -20.83 -4.45
N PHE A 309 15.10 -20.82 -5.39
CA PHE A 309 14.25 -21.98 -5.68
C PHE A 309 14.51 -22.60 -7.05
N VAL A 310 15.69 -22.35 -7.68
CA VAL A 310 15.99 -22.87 -9.03
C VAL A 310 16.01 -24.41 -9.08
N ASN A 311 16.39 -25.07 -8.00
CA ASN A 311 16.45 -26.52 -7.90
C ASN A 311 15.17 -27.16 -7.33
N ASN A 312 14.17 -26.38 -6.95
CA ASN A 312 12.89 -26.90 -6.48
C ASN A 312 11.97 -27.17 -7.69
N ALA A 313 11.55 -28.41 -7.89
CA ALA A 313 10.81 -28.83 -9.08
C ALA A 313 9.43 -28.15 -9.23
N THR A 314 8.78 -27.80 -8.12
CA THR A 314 7.43 -27.23 -8.09
C THR A 314 7.40 -25.72 -7.92
N ALA A 315 8.51 -25.10 -7.56
CA ALA A 315 8.58 -23.66 -7.33
C ALA A 315 8.83 -22.87 -8.62
N LEU A 316 8.23 -21.66 -8.70
CA LEU A 316 8.58 -20.68 -9.72
C LEU A 316 9.99 -20.15 -9.50
N LYS A 317 10.83 -20.26 -10.53
CA LYS A 317 12.28 -19.97 -10.46
C LYS A 317 12.61 -18.49 -10.28
N SER A 318 11.64 -17.60 -10.53
CA SER A 318 11.79 -16.15 -10.34
C SER A 318 11.61 -15.68 -8.89
N ILE A 319 11.09 -16.52 -8.00
CA ILE A 319 10.82 -16.13 -6.61
C ILE A 319 12.15 -15.83 -5.89
N TRP A 320 12.21 -14.64 -5.27
CA TRP A 320 13.26 -14.20 -4.36
C TRP A 320 12.91 -14.44 -2.90
N SER A 321 11.69 -14.00 -2.49
CA SER A 321 11.09 -14.23 -1.17
C SER A 321 9.58 -14.45 -1.30
N TYR A 322 8.95 -14.97 -0.25
CA TYR A 322 7.53 -15.35 -0.26
C TYR A 322 6.86 -15.07 1.08
N GLY A 323 5.55 -15.30 1.16
CA GLY A 323 4.79 -15.00 2.37
C GLY A 323 4.47 -13.52 2.53
N HIS A 324 4.36 -12.78 1.41
CA HIS A 324 3.97 -11.38 1.38
C HIS A 324 2.46 -11.23 1.12
N ARG A 325 1.85 -10.18 1.71
CA ARG A 325 0.45 -9.86 1.45
C ARG A 325 0.28 -8.91 0.27
N ASN A 326 0.79 -7.70 0.39
CA ASN A 326 0.65 -6.66 -0.63
C ASN A 326 1.81 -5.65 -0.56
N PRO A 327 3.00 -6.04 -1.02
CA PRO A 327 4.18 -5.18 -1.00
C PRO A 327 4.06 -4.07 -2.04
N GLN A 328 3.70 -2.86 -1.60
CA GLN A 328 3.46 -1.69 -2.44
C GLN A 328 4.61 -0.68 -2.46
N GLY A 329 5.62 -0.86 -1.64
CA GLY A 329 6.88 -0.12 -1.70
C GLY A 329 8.04 -1.08 -1.76
N LEU A 330 9.07 -0.76 -2.54
CA LEU A 330 10.29 -1.55 -2.68
C LEU A 330 11.46 -0.58 -2.87
N ALA A 331 12.54 -0.74 -2.11
CA ALA A 331 13.71 0.12 -2.21
C ALA A 331 14.99 -0.62 -1.81
N ILE A 332 16.11 -0.22 -2.38
CA ILE A 332 17.44 -0.71 -2.04
C ILE A 332 18.18 0.36 -1.24
N ASP A 333 18.73 -0.01 -0.09
CA ASP A 333 19.61 0.87 0.68
C ASP A 333 20.91 1.12 -0.11
N PRO A 334 21.17 2.37 -0.52
CA PRO A 334 22.33 2.68 -1.37
C PRO A 334 23.68 2.44 -0.70
N ARG A 335 23.73 2.29 0.65
CA ARG A 335 24.94 2.04 1.41
C ARG A 335 25.32 0.58 1.43
N THR A 336 24.33 -0.32 1.48
CA THR A 336 24.53 -1.75 1.77
C THR A 336 24.11 -2.64 0.60
N GLY A 337 23.24 -2.16 -0.28
CA GLY A 337 22.59 -2.98 -1.31
C GLY A 337 21.45 -3.84 -0.77
N ASN A 338 21.06 -3.65 0.48
CA ASN A 338 19.99 -4.39 1.11
C ASN A 338 18.62 -3.95 0.56
N LEU A 339 17.77 -4.95 0.32
CA LEU A 339 16.41 -4.75 -0.19
C LEU A 339 15.42 -4.60 0.97
N PHE A 340 14.56 -3.61 0.88
CA PHE A 340 13.46 -3.38 1.82
C PHE A 340 12.15 -3.28 1.07
N ASP A 341 11.06 -3.77 1.69
CA ASP A 341 9.71 -3.50 1.23
C ASP A 341 8.86 -2.87 2.33
N VAL A 342 7.75 -2.23 1.93
CA VAL A 342 6.63 -1.94 2.81
C VAL A 342 5.38 -2.57 2.24
N GLU A 343 4.63 -3.25 3.09
CA GLU A 343 3.42 -3.95 2.69
C GLU A 343 2.23 -3.66 3.60
N HIS A 344 1.05 -3.74 2.99
CA HIS A 344 -0.20 -3.59 3.71
C HIS A 344 -0.52 -4.83 4.54
N GLY A 345 -0.69 -4.66 5.83
CA GLY A 345 -1.42 -5.60 6.65
C GLY A 345 -2.93 -5.59 6.35
N PRO A 346 -3.72 -6.39 7.03
CA PRO A 346 -5.18 -6.28 6.99
C PRO A 346 -5.65 -5.06 7.80
N ARG A 347 -6.47 -5.21 8.83
CA ARG A 347 -6.79 -4.12 9.75
C ARG A 347 -5.70 -4.05 10.83
N GLY A 348 -4.76 -3.09 10.71
CA GLY A 348 -3.49 -3.06 11.44
C GLY A 348 -2.42 -3.95 10.83
N GLY A 349 -1.19 -3.88 11.35
CA GLY A 349 -0.08 -4.74 10.95
C GLY A 349 0.46 -4.47 9.55
N ASP A 350 0.46 -3.22 9.08
CA ASP A 350 1.32 -2.83 7.95
C ASP A 350 2.78 -3.01 8.37
N GLU A 351 3.66 -3.41 7.46
CA GLU A 351 5.01 -3.82 7.78
C GLU A 351 6.07 -3.08 6.96
N LEU A 352 7.24 -2.89 7.56
CA LEU A 352 8.50 -2.64 6.87
C LEU A 352 9.36 -3.87 7.03
N ASN A 353 9.73 -4.50 5.94
CA ASN A 353 10.51 -5.72 5.92
C ASN A 353 11.91 -5.49 5.36
N PHE A 354 12.91 -6.17 5.93
CA PHE A 354 14.22 -6.39 5.33
C PHE A 354 14.15 -7.66 4.50
N VAL A 355 14.23 -7.53 3.16
CA VAL A 355 13.92 -8.62 2.22
C VAL A 355 15.17 -9.42 1.87
N GLU A 356 15.23 -10.67 2.31
CA GLU A 356 16.34 -11.57 2.10
C GLU A 356 15.99 -12.74 1.17
N LYS A 357 17.05 -13.30 0.58
CA LYS A 357 16.98 -14.42 -0.36
C LYS A 357 16.35 -15.67 0.28
N GLY A 358 15.26 -16.18 -0.31
CA GLY A 358 14.64 -17.46 0.08
C GLY A 358 13.80 -17.40 1.34
N LYS A 359 13.65 -16.22 1.98
CA LYS A 359 12.96 -16.05 3.24
C LYS A 359 11.45 -15.99 3.09
N ASN A 360 10.75 -16.43 4.15
CA ASN A 360 9.30 -16.44 4.30
C ASN A 360 8.86 -15.32 5.26
N TYR A 361 8.04 -14.39 4.78
CA TYR A 361 7.52 -13.26 5.57
C TYR A 361 6.18 -13.54 6.24
N GLY A 362 5.74 -14.80 6.20
CA GLY A 362 4.76 -15.39 7.09
C GLY A 362 3.30 -15.19 6.73
N TRP A 363 2.93 -14.25 5.88
CA TRP A 363 1.53 -14.10 5.48
C TRP A 363 0.98 -15.36 4.82
N PRO A 364 -0.23 -15.88 5.16
CA PRO A 364 -1.16 -15.43 6.21
C PRO A 364 -1.01 -16.19 7.55
N VAL A 365 0.03 -16.97 7.73
CA VAL A 365 0.25 -17.81 8.93
C VAL A 365 0.48 -16.94 10.16
N ILE A 366 1.31 -15.90 10.02
CA ILE A 366 1.53 -14.89 11.05
C ILE A 366 1.02 -13.52 10.55
N SER A 367 0.57 -12.67 11.45
CA SER A 367 0.16 -11.30 11.15
C SER A 367 0.01 -10.46 12.42
N TYR A 368 0.34 -9.17 12.33
CA TYR A 368 0.09 -8.19 13.38
C TYR A 368 -1.28 -7.50 13.24
N GLY A 369 -2.08 -7.85 12.22
CA GLY A 369 -3.41 -7.32 11.99
C GLY A 369 -4.53 -8.33 12.24
N ILE A 370 -5.76 -7.84 12.11
CA ILE A 370 -6.99 -8.65 12.21
C ILE A 370 -7.83 -8.50 10.92
N ASN A 371 -8.84 -9.32 10.74
CA ASN A 371 -9.78 -9.17 9.65
C ASN A 371 -10.53 -7.83 9.73
N TYR A 372 -11.02 -7.33 8.60
CA TYR A 372 -11.74 -6.06 8.54
C TYR A 372 -13.06 -6.06 9.33
N ASP A 373 -13.66 -7.22 9.54
CA ASP A 373 -14.86 -7.41 10.37
C ASP A 373 -14.57 -7.45 11.88
N GLY A 374 -13.28 -7.33 12.27
CA GLY A 374 -12.85 -7.36 13.67
C GLY A 374 -12.61 -8.77 14.23
N THR A 375 -12.75 -9.81 13.42
CA THR A 375 -12.37 -11.16 13.82
C THR A 375 -10.87 -11.36 13.66
N THR A 376 -10.31 -12.29 14.42
CA THR A 376 -8.89 -12.64 14.33
C THR A 376 -8.66 -13.55 13.13
N MET A 377 -7.65 -13.25 12.35
CA MET A 377 -7.26 -14.04 11.19
C MET A 377 -6.32 -15.20 11.57
N THR A 378 -5.36 -14.91 12.42
CA THR A 378 -4.40 -15.87 12.95
C THR A 378 -4.10 -15.54 14.42
N GLU A 379 -3.75 -16.54 15.20
CA GLU A 379 -3.32 -16.35 16.60
C GLU A 379 -1.82 -16.05 16.71
N LEU A 380 -1.09 -16.18 15.59
CA LEU A 380 0.36 -16.11 15.60
C LEU A 380 0.84 -14.73 15.06
N THR A 381 1.75 -14.12 15.81
CA THR A 381 2.60 -13.01 15.32
C THR A 381 3.98 -13.50 14.94
N HIS A 382 4.37 -14.69 15.44
CA HIS A 382 5.68 -15.29 15.22
C HIS A 382 5.51 -16.79 14.96
N HIS A 383 6.34 -17.33 14.08
CA HIS A 383 6.45 -18.77 13.80
C HIS A 383 7.87 -19.08 13.36
N GLU A 384 8.40 -20.21 13.74
CA GLU A 384 9.74 -20.65 13.34
C GLU A 384 9.85 -20.75 11.81
N GLY A 385 10.94 -20.25 11.26
CA GLY A 385 11.17 -20.20 9.80
C GLY A 385 10.44 -19.07 9.07
N MET A 386 9.78 -18.16 9.81
CA MET A 386 9.15 -16.95 9.26
C MET A 386 9.82 -15.69 9.82
N GLU A 387 10.15 -14.77 8.92
CA GLU A 387 10.84 -13.54 9.26
C GLU A 387 9.90 -12.55 9.97
N GLN A 388 10.49 -11.74 10.84
CA GLN A 388 9.78 -10.67 11.52
C GLN A 388 10.05 -9.33 10.84
N PRO A 389 9.06 -8.42 10.78
CA PRO A 389 9.27 -7.10 10.21
C PRO A 389 10.27 -6.29 11.02
N VAL A 390 10.99 -5.40 10.34
CA VAL A 390 11.83 -4.35 10.98
C VAL A 390 11.00 -3.46 11.90
N THR A 391 9.79 -3.16 11.48
CA THR A 391 8.73 -2.51 12.26
C THR A 391 7.37 -2.78 11.63
N TYR A 392 6.33 -2.69 12.45
CA TYR A 392 4.94 -2.73 11.98
C TYR A 392 4.14 -1.55 12.55
N TRP A 393 2.99 -1.29 11.97
CA TRP A 393 2.12 -0.18 12.38
C TRP A 393 0.70 -0.63 12.68
N THR A 394 0.23 -0.24 13.85
CA THR A 394 -1.15 -0.38 14.28
C THR A 394 -1.64 0.98 14.82
N PRO A 395 -2.71 1.55 14.27
CA PRO A 395 -3.53 1.05 13.15
C PRO A 395 -2.79 1.07 11.81
N SER A 396 -3.36 0.39 10.79
CA SER A 396 -2.84 0.41 9.43
C SER A 396 -2.74 1.85 8.91
N LEU A 397 -1.58 2.18 8.37
CA LEU A 397 -1.30 3.46 7.69
C LEU A 397 -1.62 3.36 6.19
N ALA A 398 -1.79 2.14 5.66
CA ALA A 398 -1.77 1.77 4.26
C ALA A 398 -0.49 2.29 3.58
N VAL A 399 0.65 1.76 4.04
CA VAL A 399 1.99 2.10 3.53
C VAL A 399 2.15 1.74 2.05
N CYS A 400 2.82 2.58 1.25
CA CYS A 400 2.97 2.27 -0.16
C CYS A 400 4.30 2.73 -0.78
N GLY A 401 4.54 3.99 -0.99
CA GLY A 401 5.81 4.44 -1.58
C GLY A 401 6.96 4.32 -0.59
N LEU A 402 8.13 3.88 -1.08
CA LEU A 402 9.33 3.69 -0.29
C LEU A 402 10.53 4.26 -1.04
N ASN A 403 11.37 5.06 -0.37
CA ASN A 403 12.58 5.62 -0.99
C ASN A 403 13.65 5.93 0.05
N PHE A 404 14.90 5.52 -0.21
CA PHE A 404 16.06 6.01 0.52
C PHE A 404 16.51 7.34 -0.05
N TYR A 405 16.60 8.36 0.79
CA TYR A 405 17.05 9.68 0.34
C TYR A 405 18.56 9.71 0.11
N SER A 406 18.98 9.99 -1.12
CA SER A 406 20.38 10.09 -1.52
C SER A 406 20.79 11.52 -1.90
N GLY A 407 19.85 12.49 -1.90
CA GLY A 407 20.11 13.86 -2.27
C GLY A 407 21.00 14.62 -1.27
N ASN A 408 21.38 15.85 -1.64
CA ASN A 408 22.25 16.68 -0.82
C ASN A 408 21.55 17.94 -0.25
N LEU A 409 20.28 18.21 -0.64
CA LEU A 409 19.56 19.37 -0.13
C LEU A 409 19.21 19.25 1.36
N PHE A 410 19.11 18.01 1.86
CA PHE A 410 18.82 17.71 3.26
C PHE A 410 19.92 16.81 3.84
N PRO A 411 21.08 17.33 4.21
CA PRO A 411 22.23 16.53 4.64
C PRO A 411 21.92 15.56 5.79
N ASN A 412 21.13 16.01 6.76
CA ASN A 412 20.76 15.19 7.93
C ASN A 412 19.66 14.16 7.63
N TRP A 413 19.08 14.14 6.43
CA TRP A 413 18.16 13.10 5.95
C TRP A 413 18.86 12.10 5.05
N LYS A 414 20.12 12.29 4.72
CA LYS A 414 20.86 11.39 3.82
C LYS A 414 20.83 9.97 4.34
N ASN A 415 20.47 9.05 3.46
CA ASN A 415 20.26 7.62 3.74
C ASN A 415 19.10 7.28 4.70
N HIS A 416 18.29 8.24 5.07
CA HIS A 416 17.04 7.93 5.76
C HIS A 416 15.99 7.40 4.76
N LEU A 417 15.12 6.55 5.25
CA LEU A 417 14.02 5.97 4.50
C LEU A 417 12.79 6.87 4.61
N PHE A 418 12.10 7.08 3.49
CA PHE A 418 10.85 7.82 3.43
C PHE A 418 9.73 6.87 3.03
N VAL A 419 8.63 6.88 3.78
CA VAL A 419 7.46 6.04 3.58
C VAL A 419 6.24 6.90 3.33
N ALA A 420 5.60 6.69 2.20
CA ALA A 420 4.33 7.31 1.84
C ALA A 420 3.15 6.45 2.33
N THR A 421 2.06 7.09 2.77
CA THR A 421 0.91 6.37 3.31
C THR A 421 -0.40 6.85 2.68
N LEU A 422 -1.31 5.91 2.44
CA LEU A 422 -2.59 6.18 1.81
C LEU A 422 -3.69 6.51 2.82
N ALA A 423 -3.87 5.67 3.84
CA ALA A 423 -4.95 5.84 4.82
C ALA A 423 -4.61 6.91 5.85
N ALA A 424 -3.38 6.91 6.35
CA ALA A 424 -2.91 7.92 7.30
C ALA A 424 -2.64 9.29 6.64
N GLN A 425 -2.52 9.34 5.29
CA GLN A 425 -2.27 10.56 4.52
C GLN A 425 -1.02 11.32 5.02
N GLU A 426 0.04 10.58 5.35
CA GLU A 426 1.26 11.15 5.91
C GLU A 426 2.50 10.70 5.15
N LEU A 427 3.54 11.55 5.17
CA LEU A 427 4.89 11.18 4.80
C LEU A 427 5.70 10.96 6.07
N ARG A 428 6.31 9.78 6.20
CA ARG A 428 7.19 9.43 7.32
C ARG A 428 8.65 9.39 6.88
N ARG A 429 9.51 9.92 7.75
CA ARG A 429 10.94 9.72 7.70
C ARG A 429 11.34 8.69 8.76
N ILE A 430 12.15 7.73 8.39
CA ILE A 430 12.63 6.66 9.26
C ILE A 430 14.15 6.59 9.17
N GLU A 431 14.81 6.63 10.30
CA GLU A 431 16.24 6.32 10.40
C GLU A 431 16.42 4.85 10.73
N ILE A 432 17.21 4.15 9.91
CA ILE A 432 17.52 2.72 10.08
C ILE A 432 19.03 2.55 10.28
N LYS A 433 19.38 1.74 11.27
CA LYS A 433 20.75 1.23 11.47
C LYS A 433 20.73 -0.29 11.48
N GLY A 434 21.41 -0.90 10.52
CA GLY A 434 21.22 -2.34 10.25
C GLY A 434 19.74 -2.63 9.92
N ASN A 435 19.13 -3.54 10.66
CA ASN A 435 17.72 -3.92 10.53
C ASN A 435 16.86 -3.34 11.67
N GLN A 436 17.28 -2.24 12.29
CA GLN A 436 16.55 -1.64 13.42
C GLN A 436 16.16 -0.20 13.10
N VAL A 437 14.93 0.15 13.44
CA VAL A 437 14.45 1.53 13.41
C VAL A 437 15.01 2.28 14.62
N VAL A 438 15.78 3.34 14.36
CA VAL A 438 16.33 4.23 15.39
C VAL A 438 15.33 5.32 15.77
N THR A 439 14.70 5.92 14.76
CA THR A 439 13.68 6.96 14.96
C THR A 439 12.70 7.00 13.80
N GLN A 440 11.48 7.43 14.11
CA GLN A 440 10.44 7.74 13.13
C GLN A 440 9.92 9.15 13.35
N GLU A 441 9.59 9.83 12.27
CA GLU A 441 9.00 11.17 12.29
C GLU A 441 7.96 11.32 11.19
N VAL A 442 6.81 11.86 11.54
CA VAL A 442 5.80 12.28 10.56
C VAL A 442 6.14 13.70 10.13
N LEU A 443 6.46 13.89 8.85
CA LEU A 443 6.82 15.21 8.32
C LEU A 443 5.58 16.07 8.11
N PHE A 444 4.53 15.53 7.48
CA PHE A 444 3.25 16.21 7.29
C PHE A 444 2.10 15.22 7.11
N LYS A 445 0.87 15.71 7.29
CA LYS A 445 -0.39 14.93 7.13
C LYS A 445 -1.45 15.72 6.37
N ASN A 446 -2.54 15.00 6.02
CA ASN A 446 -3.82 15.56 5.56
C ASN A 446 -3.76 16.29 4.20
N LEU A 447 -2.80 15.93 3.35
CA LEU A 447 -2.74 16.39 1.95
C LEU A 447 -3.41 15.43 0.97
N GLY A 448 -4.12 14.41 1.47
CA GLY A 448 -4.68 13.32 0.70
C GLY A 448 -3.80 12.07 0.74
N ARG A 449 -4.22 11.05 0.02
CA ARG A 449 -3.51 9.76 -0.05
C ARG A 449 -2.18 9.94 -0.77
N ILE A 450 -1.07 9.72 -0.08
CA ILE A 450 0.27 9.85 -0.65
C ILE A 450 0.66 8.52 -1.28
N ARG A 451 0.80 8.50 -2.61
CA ARG A 451 1.04 7.25 -3.34
C ARG A 451 2.51 6.88 -3.41
N HIS A 452 3.40 7.85 -3.59
CA HIS A 452 4.82 7.61 -3.76
C HIS A 452 5.64 8.78 -3.26
N VAL A 453 6.89 8.51 -2.94
CA VAL A 453 7.94 9.48 -2.67
C VAL A 453 9.20 9.05 -3.40
N ILE A 454 9.87 9.97 -4.08
CA ILE A 454 11.06 9.67 -4.86
C ILE A 454 12.07 10.82 -4.76
N GLY A 455 13.35 10.51 -4.78
CA GLY A 455 14.42 11.50 -4.90
C GLY A 455 14.54 12.04 -6.33
N GLY A 456 14.61 13.35 -6.48
CA GLY A 456 14.86 13.99 -7.76
C GLY A 456 16.34 14.21 -8.05
N PRO A 457 16.71 14.43 -9.32
CA PRO A 457 18.09 14.72 -9.72
C PRO A 457 18.63 16.03 -9.17
N ASP A 458 17.76 16.95 -8.76
CA ASP A 458 18.07 18.21 -8.10
C ASP A 458 18.30 18.06 -6.59
N GLY A 459 18.22 16.83 -6.06
CA GLY A 459 18.39 16.53 -4.64
C GLY A 459 17.14 16.76 -3.78
N ALA A 460 16.02 17.20 -4.35
CA ALA A 460 14.74 17.31 -3.65
C ALA A 460 14.02 15.96 -3.55
N LEU A 461 12.99 15.89 -2.70
CA LEU A 461 12.02 14.79 -2.70
C LEU A 461 10.76 15.22 -3.46
N TYR A 462 10.21 14.30 -4.22
CA TYR A 462 8.96 14.49 -4.95
C TYR A 462 7.90 13.54 -4.39
N VAL A 463 6.74 14.09 -4.08
CA VAL A 463 5.67 13.40 -3.36
C VAL A 463 4.42 13.37 -4.24
N LEU A 464 3.92 12.19 -4.54
CA LEU A 464 2.74 12.00 -5.38
C LEU A 464 1.47 12.03 -4.54
N LEU A 465 0.73 13.12 -4.70
CA LEU A 465 -0.57 13.39 -4.09
C LEU A 465 -1.70 13.07 -5.08
N PRO A 466 -2.97 12.99 -4.68
CA PRO A 466 -4.06 12.53 -5.56
C PRO A 466 -4.18 13.23 -6.91
N GLU A 467 -3.86 14.53 -6.98
CA GLU A 467 -4.08 15.37 -8.18
C GLU A 467 -2.82 16.14 -8.61
N ARG A 468 -1.69 15.95 -7.89
CA ARG A 468 -0.46 16.69 -8.13
C ARG A 468 0.77 15.95 -7.67
N ILE A 469 1.91 16.36 -8.18
CA ILE A 469 3.23 16.06 -7.62
C ILE A 469 3.72 17.29 -6.89
N ALA A 470 4.08 17.14 -5.63
CA ALA A 470 4.68 18.21 -4.85
C ALA A 470 6.18 17.98 -4.70
N ARG A 471 6.97 19.07 -4.82
CA ARG A 471 8.41 19.09 -4.60
C ARG A 471 8.69 19.55 -3.17
N LEU A 472 9.36 18.72 -2.41
CA LEU A 472 9.80 19.01 -1.05
C LEU A 472 11.27 19.46 -1.11
N ALA A 473 11.51 20.71 -0.78
CA ALA A 473 12.80 21.36 -0.83
C ALA A 473 13.05 22.16 0.46
N PRO A 474 14.29 22.59 0.76
CA PRO A 474 14.56 23.48 1.87
C PRO A 474 13.70 24.75 1.83
N ALA A 475 13.32 25.26 3.00
CA ALA A 475 12.45 26.45 3.10
C ALA A 475 13.15 27.72 2.60
N LYS A 476 14.49 27.73 2.62
CA LYS A 476 15.34 28.82 2.13
C LYS A 476 16.42 28.26 1.21
#